data_a7da1fc5983ac91f5ca398c34303bb62
#
_entry.id   a7da1fc5983ac91f5ca398c34303bb62
#
_cell.length_a   1.000
_cell.length_b   1.000
_cell.length_c   1.000
_cell.angle_alpha   90.00
_cell.angle_beta   90.00
_cell.angle_gamma   90.00
#
_symmetry.space_group_name_H-M   'P 1'
#
loop_
_entity.id
_entity.type
_entity.pdbx_description
1 polymer ?
#
loop_
_entity_poly.entity_id
_entity_poly.type
_entity_poly.pdbx_seq_one_letter_code
_entity_poly.pdbx_strand_id
1 'polypeptide(L)'
;FNPILQYGVEDFCKKCNEIGIDGLIIPDLPIDYYEENYKSIFKKYEIYNMFLIAPQTSDERIKKIDSISDGFIYMVSSSSITGSKDSFSSEQLKYFERIEKMNLKTPRIIGFGVGNKETFEAAVKFSKGAIIGSAFIRNLHLNGIDSISKFIYSIKD
;
A
#
# COMPACT_ATOMS: atom_id res chain seq x y z
N PHE A 1 0.23 -14.73 5.71
CA PHE A 1 1.23 -14.69 6.81
C PHE A 1 1.75 -16.10 7.18
N ASN A 2 0.95 -17.15 7.02
CA ASN A 2 1.33 -18.52 7.38
C ASN A 2 2.70 -18.99 6.81
N PRO A 3 3.07 -18.74 5.56
CA PRO A 3 4.39 -19.13 5.06
C PRO A 3 5.55 -18.48 5.84
N ILE A 4 5.37 -17.22 6.26
CA ILE A 4 6.37 -16.50 7.07
C ILE A 4 6.47 -17.13 8.47
N LEU A 5 5.32 -17.50 9.08
CA LEU A 5 5.32 -18.23 10.36
C LEU A 5 6.05 -19.56 10.27
N GLN A 6 5.83 -20.33 9.20
CA GLN A 6 6.49 -21.63 8.99
C GLN A 6 8.00 -21.50 8.75
N TYR A 7 8.42 -20.42 8.08
CA TYR A 7 9.84 -20.10 7.87
C TYR A 7 10.54 -19.66 9.16
N GLY A 8 9.78 -19.06 10.07
CA GLY A 8 10.26 -18.35 11.25
C GLY A 8 10.34 -16.85 11.01
N VAL A 9 9.53 -16.08 11.75
CA VAL A 9 9.42 -14.62 11.51
C VAL A 9 10.76 -13.91 11.69
N GLU A 10 11.55 -14.29 12.68
CA GLU A 10 12.85 -13.68 12.91
C GLU A 10 13.85 -14.01 11.80
N ASP A 11 13.93 -15.28 11.39
CA ASP A 11 14.80 -15.71 10.28
C ASP A 11 14.38 -15.07 8.95
N PHE A 12 13.08 -14.90 8.74
CA PHE A 12 12.55 -14.22 7.57
C PHE A 12 12.95 -12.73 7.55
N CYS A 13 12.77 -12.00 8.65
CA CYS A 13 13.18 -10.60 8.75
C CYS A 13 14.71 -10.45 8.60
N LYS A 14 15.49 -11.34 9.20
CA LYS A 14 16.94 -11.37 9.02
C LYS A 14 17.29 -11.53 7.55
N LYS A 15 16.64 -12.48 6.85
CA LYS A 15 16.89 -12.72 5.44
C LYS A 15 16.48 -11.53 4.56
N CYS A 16 15.36 -10.89 4.87
CA CYS A 16 14.95 -9.66 4.19
C CYS A 16 16.02 -8.56 4.30
N ASN A 17 16.54 -8.32 5.51
CA ASN A 17 17.61 -7.35 5.73
C ASN A 17 18.89 -7.69 4.96
N GLU A 18 19.33 -8.96 5.01
CA GLU A 18 20.52 -9.44 4.29
C GLU A 18 20.46 -9.19 2.78
N ILE A 19 19.29 -9.26 2.18
CA ILE A 19 19.10 -9.08 0.73
C ILE A 19 18.61 -7.69 0.34
N GLY A 20 18.54 -6.74 1.30
CA GLY A 20 18.21 -5.34 1.06
C GLY A 20 16.73 -5.07 0.85
N ILE A 21 15.83 -5.80 1.50
CA ILE A 21 14.40 -5.50 1.56
C ILE A 21 14.15 -4.54 2.72
N ASP A 22 13.63 -3.35 2.44
CA ASP A 22 13.37 -2.31 3.45
C ASP A 22 12.02 -2.51 4.17
N GLY A 23 11.06 -3.19 3.55
CA GLY A 23 9.75 -3.33 4.15
C GLY A 23 8.84 -4.35 3.48
N LEU A 24 7.78 -4.69 4.19
CA LEU A 24 6.84 -5.75 3.83
C LEU A 24 5.41 -5.25 3.86
N ILE A 25 4.59 -5.76 2.95
CA ILE A 25 3.14 -5.66 2.98
C ILE A 25 2.60 -7.05 3.26
N ILE A 26 2.04 -7.24 4.45
CA ILE A 26 1.48 -8.54 4.90
C ILE A 26 0.00 -8.34 5.21
N PRO A 27 -0.90 -8.52 4.23
CA PRO A 27 -2.31 -8.16 4.36
C PRO A 27 -3.08 -8.91 5.44
N ASP A 28 -2.68 -10.12 5.73
CA ASP A 28 -3.31 -11.06 6.67
C ASP A 28 -2.62 -11.12 8.03
N LEU A 29 -1.68 -10.21 8.33
CA LEU A 29 -1.07 -10.08 9.65
C LEU A 29 -1.95 -9.21 10.56
N PRO A 30 -2.55 -9.78 11.64
CA PRO A 30 -3.37 -9.00 12.56
C PRO A 30 -2.54 -7.95 13.31
N ILE A 31 -3.08 -6.74 13.43
CA ILE A 31 -2.38 -5.58 14.01
C ILE A 31 -1.95 -5.84 15.45
N ASP A 32 -2.86 -6.34 16.27
CA ASP A 32 -2.60 -6.60 17.70
C ASP A 32 -1.51 -7.66 17.84
N TYR A 33 -1.59 -8.70 17.01
CA TYR A 33 -0.61 -9.78 17.02
C TYR A 33 0.77 -9.32 16.55
N TYR A 34 0.83 -8.42 15.54
CA TYR A 34 2.08 -7.78 15.14
C TYR A 34 2.68 -6.94 16.27
N GLU A 35 1.87 -6.10 16.91
CA GLU A 35 2.32 -5.18 17.97
C GLU A 35 2.89 -5.95 19.17
N GLU A 36 2.23 -7.02 19.59
CA GLU A 36 2.60 -7.82 20.75
C GLU A 36 3.81 -8.73 20.50
N ASN A 37 3.91 -9.32 19.31
CA ASN A 37 4.84 -10.43 19.06
C ASN A 37 5.98 -10.11 18.11
N TYR A 38 5.79 -9.20 17.14
CA TYR A 38 6.72 -9.05 16.02
C TYR A 38 7.30 -7.66 15.81
N LYS A 39 6.70 -6.63 16.37
CA LYS A 39 7.17 -5.25 16.19
C LYS A 39 8.65 -5.07 16.57
N SER A 40 9.08 -5.70 17.67
CA SER A 40 10.49 -5.65 18.10
C SER A 40 11.43 -6.37 17.15
N ILE A 41 11.00 -7.49 16.56
CA ILE A 41 11.76 -8.26 15.57
C ILE A 41 11.92 -7.44 14.28
N PHE A 42 10.83 -6.89 13.75
CA PHE A 42 10.86 -6.04 12.57
C PHE A 42 11.80 -4.85 12.76
N LYS A 43 11.70 -4.18 13.92
CA LYS A 43 12.59 -3.07 14.27
C LYS A 43 14.05 -3.49 14.38
N LYS A 44 14.35 -4.66 14.98
CA LYS A 44 15.72 -5.21 15.10
C LYS A 44 16.40 -5.39 13.74
N TYR A 45 15.64 -5.78 12.74
CA TYR A 45 16.15 -6.02 11.38
C TYR A 45 15.86 -4.87 10.41
N GLU A 46 15.43 -3.71 10.91
CA GLU A 46 15.15 -2.49 10.13
C GLU A 46 14.13 -2.72 9.00
N ILE A 47 13.15 -3.59 9.24
CA ILE A 47 12.08 -3.91 8.29
C ILE A 47 10.83 -3.11 8.66
N TYR A 48 10.31 -2.31 7.74
CA TYR A 48 9.02 -1.65 7.90
C TYR A 48 7.86 -2.60 7.59
N ASN A 49 6.79 -2.53 8.38
CA ASN A 49 5.54 -3.21 8.05
C ASN A 49 4.49 -2.20 7.60
N MET A 50 4.12 -2.24 6.32
CA MET A 50 3.10 -1.39 5.74
C MET A 50 1.73 -2.00 5.95
N PHE A 51 0.89 -1.31 6.74
CA PHE A 51 -0.48 -1.75 6.99
C PHE A 51 -1.44 -1.27 5.91
N LEU A 52 -2.51 -2.03 5.72
CA LEU A 52 -3.57 -1.72 4.78
C LEU A 52 -4.79 -1.15 5.50
N ILE A 53 -5.42 -0.16 4.87
CA ILE A 53 -6.75 0.31 5.22
C ILE A 53 -7.65 0.26 3.99
N ALA A 54 -8.94 0.05 4.21
CA ALA A 54 -9.95 -0.09 3.18
C ALA A 54 -11.18 0.76 3.54
N PRO A 55 -12.14 1.00 2.63
CA PRO A 55 -13.31 1.82 2.90
C PRO A 55 -14.10 1.43 4.16
N GLN A 56 -14.14 0.13 4.48
CA GLN A 56 -14.83 -0.42 5.65
C GLN A 56 -14.00 -0.42 6.94
N THR A 57 -12.74 -0.01 6.91
CA THR A 57 -11.90 0.05 8.12
C THR A 57 -12.42 1.17 9.04
N SER A 58 -12.65 0.85 10.33
CA SER A 58 -13.13 1.82 11.31
C SER A 58 -12.08 2.87 11.64
N ASP A 59 -12.53 4.04 12.08
CA ASP A 59 -11.64 5.16 12.43
C ASP A 59 -10.72 4.83 13.59
N GLU A 60 -11.20 4.06 14.60
CA GLU A 60 -10.38 3.59 15.71
C GLU A 60 -9.24 2.71 15.21
N ARG A 61 -9.56 1.76 14.31
CA ARG A 61 -8.56 0.87 13.73
C ARG A 61 -7.54 1.62 12.87
N ILE A 62 -7.98 2.63 12.11
CA ILE A 62 -7.10 3.50 11.32
C ILE A 62 -6.15 4.28 12.23
N LYS A 63 -6.65 4.88 13.30
CA LYS A 63 -5.83 5.58 14.30
C LYS A 63 -4.82 4.65 14.98
N LYS A 64 -5.22 3.42 15.28
CA LYS A 64 -4.30 2.42 15.83
C LYS A 64 -3.21 2.08 14.82
N ILE A 65 -3.56 1.83 13.56
CA ILE A 65 -2.58 1.62 12.47
C ILE A 65 -1.61 2.79 12.39
N ASP A 66 -2.11 4.03 12.38
CA ASP A 66 -1.28 5.22 12.31
C ASP A 66 -0.30 5.33 13.49
N SER A 67 -0.72 4.90 14.69
CA SER A 67 0.13 4.95 15.89
C SER A 67 1.30 3.97 15.87
N ILE A 68 1.18 2.86 15.15
CA ILE A 68 2.18 1.78 15.13
C ILE A 68 2.95 1.67 13.80
N SER A 69 2.52 2.41 12.78
CA SER A 69 3.15 2.39 11.45
C SER A 69 4.42 3.22 11.43
N ASP A 70 5.48 2.68 10.84
CA ASP A 70 6.77 3.34 10.68
C ASP A 70 7.11 3.64 9.19
N GLY A 71 6.40 3.04 8.24
CA GLY A 71 6.57 3.26 6.80
C GLY A 71 5.47 4.14 6.20
N PHE A 72 4.60 3.54 5.39
CA PHE A 72 3.40 4.18 4.88
C PHE A 72 2.15 3.31 5.12
N ILE A 73 0.99 3.94 5.09
CA ILE A 73 -0.30 3.24 5.11
C ILE A 73 -0.75 3.02 3.67
N TYR A 74 -0.97 1.76 3.30
CA TYR A 74 -1.53 1.39 2.00
C TYR A 74 -3.04 1.58 2.01
N MET A 75 -3.55 2.57 1.29
CA MET A 75 -4.98 2.77 1.11
C MET A 75 -5.49 1.95 -0.06
N VAL A 76 -6.26 0.91 0.24
CA VAL A 76 -6.96 0.12 -0.77
C VAL A 76 -8.19 0.90 -1.23
N SER A 77 -8.20 1.36 -2.48
CA SER A 77 -9.27 2.24 -2.99
C SER A 77 -10.63 1.56 -3.12
N SER A 78 -10.66 0.22 -3.24
CA SER A 78 -11.88 -0.56 -3.43
C SER A 78 -11.67 -1.99 -2.96
N SER A 79 -12.72 -2.61 -2.46
CA SER A 79 -12.74 -4.05 -2.13
C SER A 79 -12.79 -4.96 -3.37
N SER A 80 -13.00 -4.42 -4.56
CA SER A 80 -13.06 -5.15 -5.83
C SER A 80 -11.75 -4.98 -6.60
N ILE A 81 -11.12 -6.11 -6.90
CA ILE A 81 -9.81 -6.20 -7.58
C ILE A 81 -9.95 -6.05 -9.11
N THR A 82 -11.18 -6.03 -9.64
CA THR A 82 -11.43 -6.20 -11.07
C THR A 82 -11.76 -4.89 -11.77
N GLY A 83 -10.92 -4.55 -12.75
CA GLY A 83 -11.17 -3.60 -13.80
C GLY A 83 -10.52 -2.23 -13.59
N SER A 84 -9.72 -1.80 -14.56
CA SER A 84 -9.32 -0.40 -14.69
C SER A 84 -10.58 0.42 -14.99
N LYS A 85 -11.05 1.20 -14.03
CA LYS A 85 -12.02 2.26 -14.28
C LYS A 85 -11.26 3.51 -14.68
N ASP A 86 -11.83 4.31 -15.57
CA ASP A 86 -11.21 5.55 -16.02
C ASP A 86 -11.20 6.63 -14.93
N SER A 87 -12.00 6.45 -13.87
CA SER A 87 -12.10 7.37 -12.73
C SER A 87 -12.52 6.65 -11.45
N PHE A 88 -12.28 7.28 -10.29
CA PHE A 88 -12.80 6.82 -9.00
C PHE A 88 -14.30 7.14 -8.86
N SER A 89 -15.03 6.25 -8.18
CA SER A 89 -16.45 6.48 -7.86
C SER A 89 -16.60 7.55 -6.76
N SER A 90 -17.82 8.07 -6.61
CA SER A 90 -18.14 9.01 -5.53
C SER A 90 -17.91 8.44 -4.13
N GLU A 91 -18.13 7.14 -3.94
CA GLU A 91 -17.89 6.44 -2.67
C GLU A 91 -16.39 6.36 -2.37
N GLN A 92 -15.56 6.10 -3.38
CA GLN A 92 -14.10 6.08 -3.22
C GLN A 92 -13.57 7.47 -2.87
N LEU A 93 -14.03 8.51 -3.53
CA LEU A 93 -13.64 9.89 -3.21
C LEU A 93 -14.06 10.30 -1.79
N LYS A 94 -15.28 9.97 -1.36
CA LYS A 94 -15.73 10.18 0.03
C LYS A 94 -14.85 9.45 1.05
N TYR A 95 -14.41 8.25 0.73
CA TYR A 95 -13.48 7.50 1.57
C TYR A 95 -12.13 8.23 1.66
N PHE A 96 -11.56 8.70 0.55
CA PHE A 96 -10.30 9.45 0.55
C PHE A 96 -10.40 10.74 1.36
N GLU A 97 -11.48 11.51 1.19
CA GLU A 97 -11.75 12.70 1.99
C GLU A 97 -11.89 12.40 3.48
N ARG A 98 -12.55 11.29 3.85
CA ARG A 98 -12.64 10.84 5.24
C ARG A 98 -11.26 10.62 5.84
N ILE A 99 -10.39 9.89 5.15
CA ILE A 99 -9.04 9.60 5.63
C ILE A 99 -8.18 10.87 5.71
N GLU A 100 -8.30 11.77 4.75
CA GLU A 100 -7.58 13.05 4.77
C GLU A 100 -7.93 13.88 6.00
N LYS A 101 -9.22 13.98 6.35
CA LYS A 101 -9.71 14.71 7.54
C LYS A 101 -9.22 14.12 8.86
N MET A 102 -8.74 12.88 8.88
CA MET A 102 -8.19 12.27 10.09
C MET A 102 -6.80 12.80 10.48
N ASN A 103 -6.12 13.54 9.61
CA ASN A 103 -4.81 14.14 9.83
C ASN A 103 -3.77 13.14 10.38
N LEU A 104 -3.69 11.95 9.77
CA LEU A 104 -2.77 10.89 10.16
C LEU A 104 -1.32 11.34 10.00
N LYS A 105 -0.45 10.95 10.94
CA LYS A 105 0.99 11.24 10.90
C LYS A 105 1.73 10.46 9.81
N THR A 106 1.31 9.20 9.59
CA THR A 106 1.94 8.30 8.63
C THR A 106 1.52 8.66 7.21
N PRO A 107 2.46 8.77 6.25
CA PRO A 107 2.13 9.02 4.86
C PRO A 107 1.25 7.90 4.30
N ARG A 108 0.31 8.27 3.44
CA ARG A 108 -0.62 7.35 2.78
C ARG A 108 -0.26 7.23 1.31
N ILE A 109 -0.36 6.01 0.79
CA ILE A 109 -0.21 5.72 -0.64
C ILE A 109 -1.45 4.97 -1.09
N ILE A 110 -2.12 5.46 -2.14
CA ILE A 110 -3.34 4.83 -2.69
C ILE A 110 -2.95 3.79 -3.71
N GLY A 111 -3.50 2.59 -3.58
CA GLY A 111 -3.37 1.52 -4.55
C GLY A 111 -4.72 0.94 -4.97
N PHE A 112 -4.69 0.09 -6.01
CA PHE A 112 -5.84 -0.43 -6.74
C PHE A 112 -6.65 0.65 -7.49
N GLY A 113 -7.02 0.34 -8.72
CA GLY A 113 -7.80 1.25 -9.57
C GLY A 113 -7.02 2.46 -10.11
N VAL A 114 -5.74 2.60 -9.81
CA VAL A 114 -4.88 3.63 -10.42
C VAL A 114 -4.22 3.03 -11.66
N GLY A 115 -4.51 3.59 -12.82
CA GLY A 115 -4.01 3.03 -14.08
C GLY A 115 -3.82 4.02 -15.23
N ASN A 116 -4.22 5.27 -15.03
CA ASN A 116 -4.11 6.37 -15.99
C ASN A 116 -3.82 7.69 -15.26
N LYS A 117 -3.59 8.75 -16.00
CA LYS A 117 -3.30 10.10 -15.48
C LYS A 117 -4.42 10.60 -14.56
N GLU A 118 -5.68 10.48 -14.97
CA GLU A 118 -6.83 10.98 -14.20
C GLU A 118 -6.94 10.31 -12.83
N THR A 119 -6.81 8.98 -12.78
CA THR A 119 -6.84 8.25 -11.51
C THR A 119 -5.61 8.53 -10.65
N PHE A 120 -4.44 8.74 -11.26
CA PHE A 120 -3.23 9.15 -10.54
C PHE A 120 -3.39 10.55 -9.93
N GLU A 121 -3.79 11.54 -10.71
CA GLU A 121 -4.02 12.91 -10.23
C GLU A 121 -5.08 12.97 -9.13
N ALA A 122 -6.16 12.21 -9.28
CA ALA A 122 -7.19 12.11 -8.24
C ALA A 122 -6.66 11.46 -6.95
N ALA A 123 -5.82 10.42 -7.04
CA ALA A 123 -5.24 9.77 -5.88
C ALA A 123 -4.25 10.67 -5.12
N VAL A 124 -3.38 11.37 -5.83
CA VAL A 124 -2.34 12.21 -5.19
C VAL A 124 -2.88 13.49 -4.54
N LYS A 125 -4.14 13.86 -4.80
CA LYS A 125 -4.82 14.92 -4.05
C LYS A 125 -5.03 14.55 -2.57
N PHE A 126 -5.15 13.25 -2.27
CA PHE A 126 -5.47 12.73 -0.93
C PHE A 126 -4.34 11.90 -0.30
N SER A 127 -3.23 11.73 -1.03
CA SER A 127 -2.13 10.86 -0.61
C SER A 127 -0.77 11.40 -1.06
N LYS A 128 0.30 10.79 -0.57
CA LYS A 128 1.67 11.15 -0.96
C LYS A 128 2.14 10.47 -2.25
N GLY A 129 1.30 9.60 -2.82
CA GLY A 129 1.61 8.88 -4.04
C GLY A 129 0.58 7.81 -4.36
N ALA A 130 0.80 7.09 -5.45
CA ALA A 130 -0.05 5.99 -5.87
C ALA A 130 0.77 4.77 -6.29
N ILE A 131 0.18 3.58 -6.10
CA ILE A 131 0.75 2.30 -6.56
C ILE A 131 -0.01 1.85 -7.79
N ILE A 132 0.72 1.67 -8.89
CA ILE A 132 0.20 1.24 -10.17
C ILE A 132 0.74 -0.16 -10.47
N GLY A 133 -0.13 -1.16 -10.40
CA GLY A 133 0.24 -2.56 -10.68
C GLY A 133 -0.24 -3.02 -12.05
N SER A 134 -1.52 -3.36 -12.16
CA SER A 134 -2.09 -4.02 -13.34
C SER A 134 -1.89 -3.26 -14.66
N ALA A 135 -1.99 -1.93 -14.63
CA ALA A 135 -1.77 -1.11 -15.84
C ALA A 135 -0.31 -1.17 -16.30
N PHE A 136 0.64 -1.12 -15.36
CA PHE A 136 2.07 -1.26 -15.66
C PHE A 136 2.38 -2.64 -16.24
N ILE A 137 1.93 -3.72 -15.62
CA ILE A 137 2.15 -5.10 -16.09
C ILE A 137 1.54 -5.31 -17.48
N ARG A 138 0.33 -4.78 -17.72
CA ARG A 138 -0.30 -4.84 -19.04
C ARG A 138 0.50 -4.08 -20.09
N ASN A 139 0.97 -2.86 -19.77
CA ASN A 139 1.81 -2.10 -20.67
C ASN A 139 3.11 -2.86 -21.01
N LEU A 140 3.76 -3.43 -20.00
CA LEU A 140 4.99 -4.21 -20.17
C LEU A 140 4.76 -5.44 -21.08
N HIS A 141 3.66 -6.14 -20.87
CA HIS A 141 3.30 -7.31 -21.68
C HIS A 141 3.03 -6.97 -23.15
N LEU A 142 2.34 -5.87 -23.40
CA LEU A 142 1.94 -5.47 -24.75
C LEU A 142 3.05 -4.74 -25.52
N ASN A 143 3.86 -3.94 -24.85
CA ASN A 143 4.76 -2.97 -25.46
C ASN A 143 6.24 -3.18 -25.13
N GLY A 144 6.57 -4.16 -24.25
CA GLY A 144 7.94 -4.48 -23.88
C GLY A 144 8.59 -3.46 -22.94
N ILE A 145 9.85 -3.73 -22.58
CA ILE A 145 10.64 -2.96 -21.61
C ILE A 145 10.86 -1.51 -22.07
N ASP A 146 11.07 -1.29 -23.34
CA ASP A 146 11.37 0.04 -23.92
C ASP A 146 10.21 1.03 -23.76
N SER A 147 9.01 0.52 -23.46
CA SER A 147 7.82 1.34 -23.22
C SER A 147 7.72 1.93 -21.80
N ILE A 148 8.56 1.50 -20.86
CA ILE A 148 8.45 1.85 -19.44
C ILE A 148 8.49 3.37 -19.22
N SER A 149 9.50 4.05 -19.79
CA SER A 149 9.63 5.50 -19.65
C SER A 149 8.40 6.24 -20.20
N LYS A 150 7.93 5.85 -21.40
CA LYS A 150 6.74 6.45 -22.02
C LYS A 150 5.49 6.23 -21.17
N PHE A 151 5.34 5.04 -20.59
CA PHE A 151 4.22 4.72 -19.68
C PHE A 151 4.26 5.62 -18.44
N ILE A 152 5.42 5.77 -17.79
CA ILE A 152 5.57 6.60 -16.59
C ILE A 152 5.21 8.06 -16.91
N TYR A 153 5.73 8.62 -18.00
CA TYR A 153 5.39 9.98 -18.44
C TYR A 153 3.89 10.13 -18.74
N SER A 154 3.25 9.16 -19.38
CA SER A 154 1.81 9.22 -19.66
C SER A 154 0.91 9.23 -18.42
N ILE A 155 1.45 8.85 -17.27
CA ILE A 155 0.74 8.90 -15.97
C ILE A 155 1.02 10.21 -15.23
N LYS A 156 2.26 10.75 -15.31
CA LYS A 156 2.71 11.88 -14.47
C LYS A 156 2.54 13.24 -15.15
N ASP A 157 2.69 13.30 -16.47
CA ASP A 157 2.68 14.52 -17.31
C ASP A 157 1.34 14.68 -18.05
#